data_e40c94c36a804d7581d7026477bb19ca
#
_entry.id   e40c94c36a804d7581d7026477bb19ca
#
_cell.length_a   1.000
_cell.length_b   1.000
_cell.length_c   1.000
_cell.angle_alpha   90.00
_cell.angle_beta   90.00
_cell.angle_gamma   90.00
#
_symmetry.space_group_name_H-M   'P 1'
#
loop_
_entity.id
_entity.type
_entity.pdbx_description
1 polymer ?
#
loop_
_entity_poly.entity_id
_entity_poly.type
_entity_poly.pdbx_seq_one_letter_code
_entity_poly.pdbx_strand_id
1 'polypeptide(L)'
;MKQETKIDESKFKSYTKKPIAVQAYQTEEEIYIETLEGVMKADKGDWIIRGVKGELYPCKPDVFDLTYEETVNTINMYYDFIQWDTLINRINKISRRLIEIEEEYETKSEQLLTEARTIKDNDGKDIIKEKYGGNNDKTRKKYVEETLKELTDEKQELKLQKEEDNRRISFLKRVIDMKIELLRYDGETSL
;
A
#
# COMPACT_ATOMS: atom_id res chain seq x y z
N MET A 1 16.85 -39.20 9.94
CA MET A 1 16.25 -38.95 11.27
C MET A 1 16.02 -37.43 11.39
N LYS A 2 14.76 -36.96 11.45
CA LYS A 2 14.48 -35.54 11.76
C LYS A 2 14.77 -35.35 13.25
N GLN A 3 15.66 -34.42 13.61
CA GLN A 3 15.85 -34.02 15.00
C GLN A 3 14.56 -33.34 15.48
N GLU A 4 13.94 -33.90 16.52
CA GLU A 4 12.87 -33.20 17.24
C GLU A 4 13.47 -31.97 17.91
N THR A 5 13.11 -30.80 17.38
CA THR A 5 13.50 -29.52 17.99
C THR A 5 12.65 -29.33 19.25
N LYS A 6 13.24 -29.40 20.43
CA LYS A 6 12.54 -29.17 21.69
C LYS A 6 12.17 -27.69 21.80
N ILE A 7 10.89 -27.41 21.97
CA ILE A 7 10.40 -26.04 22.16
C ILE A 7 10.86 -25.51 23.52
N ASP A 8 11.44 -24.32 23.54
CA ASP A 8 11.88 -23.63 24.75
C ASP A 8 10.74 -22.78 25.31
N GLU A 9 10.06 -23.28 26.31
CA GLU A 9 8.91 -22.65 26.97
C GLU A 9 9.23 -21.27 27.56
N SER A 10 10.49 -20.99 27.93
CA SER A 10 10.91 -19.71 28.51
C SER A 10 10.84 -18.54 27.53
N LYS A 11 10.73 -18.82 26.24
CA LYS A 11 10.67 -17.80 25.17
C LYS A 11 9.27 -17.29 24.88
N PHE A 12 8.23 -17.94 25.41
CA PHE A 12 6.86 -17.50 25.21
C PHE A 12 6.58 -16.21 25.98
N LYS A 13 5.95 -15.26 25.26
CA LYS A 13 5.43 -14.00 25.83
C LYS A 13 3.94 -13.93 25.58
N SER A 14 3.21 -13.33 26.50
CA SER A 14 1.77 -13.13 26.34
C SER A 14 1.49 -12.02 25.33
N TYR A 15 0.61 -12.29 24.38
CA TYR A 15 0.10 -11.31 23.41
C TYR A 15 -1.41 -11.41 23.34
N THR A 16 -2.07 -10.28 23.20
CA THR A 16 -3.51 -10.21 22.93
C THR A 16 -3.72 -10.04 21.43
N LYS A 17 -4.60 -10.85 20.85
CA LYS A 17 -4.97 -10.73 19.42
C LYS A 17 -5.70 -9.39 19.23
N LYS A 18 -5.29 -8.62 18.22
CA LYS A 18 -6.02 -7.41 17.84
C LYS A 18 -7.41 -7.81 17.33
N PRO A 19 -8.47 -7.03 17.60
CA PRO A 19 -9.80 -7.28 17.08
C PRO A 19 -9.80 -7.03 15.56
N ILE A 20 -9.44 -8.05 14.79
CA ILE A 20 -9.43 -8.02 13.34
C ILE A 20 -10.57 -8.90 12.87
N ALA A 21 -11.49 -8.29 12.12
CA ALA A 21 -12.58 -9.02 11.54
C ALA A 21 -12.10 -9.86 10.34
N VAL A 22 -12.68 -11.04 10.20
CA VAL A 22 -12.42 -11.99 9.12
C VAL A 22 -13.76 -12.42 8.50
N GLN A 23 -13.71 -12.94 7.29
CA GLN A 23 -14.88 -13.63 6.71
C GLN A 23 -14.73 -15.12 6.97
N ALA A 24 -15.79 -15.78 7.39
CA ALA A 24 -15.77 -17.22 7.60
C ALA A 24 -17.09 -17.87 7.20
N TYR A 25 -17.03 -19.13 6.83
CA TYR A 25 -18.19 -20.00 6.67
C TYR A 25 -17.86 -21.39 7.17
N GLN A 26 -18.87 -22.11 7.65
CA GLN A 26 -18.73 -23.50 8.08
C GLN A 26 -18.90 -24.43 6.88
N THR A 27 -17.94 -25.34 6.64
CA THR A 27 -18.04 -26.25 5.51
C THR A 27 -18.98 -27.43 5.79
N GLU A 28 -19.77 -27.80 4.80
CA GLU A 28 -20.67 -28.96 4.87
C GLU A 28 -20.02 -30.27 4.39
N GLU A 29 -18.82 -30.18 3.84
CA GLU A 29 -18.06 -31.30 3.30
C GLU A 29 -16.59 -31.20 3.61
N GLU A 30 -15.85 -32.29 3.41
CA GLU A 30 -14.39 -32.30 3.51
C GLU A 30 -13.80 -31.56 2.30
N ILE A 31 -12.94 -30.57 2.55
CA ILE A 31 -12.28 -29.79 1.51
C ILE A 31 -10.76 -29.67 1.77
N TYR A 32 -10.01 -29.46 0.69
CA TYR A 32 -8.57 -29.22 0.72
C TYR A 32 -8.29 -27.80 0.27
N ILE A 33 -7.51 -27.06 1.09
CA ILE A 33 -7.21 -25.65 0.88
C ILE A 33 -5.73 -25.51 0.58
N GLU A 34 -5.39 -24.91 -0.55
CA GLU A 34 -4.01 -24.53 -0.85
C GLU A 34 -3.63 -23.30 -0.04
N THR A 35 -2.59 -23.42 0.77
CA THR A 35 -2.04 -22.34 1.59
C THR A 35 -0.57 -22.12 1.26
N LEU A 36 0.01 -21.02 1.74
CA LEU A 36 1.45 -20.75 1.59
C LEU A 36 2.33 -21.82 2.29
N GLU A 37 1.78 -22.53 3.26
CA GLU A 37 2.47 -23.58 4.04
C GLU A 37 2.22 -24.99 3.48
N GLY A 38 1.45 -25.10 2.40
CA GLY A 38 1.06 -26.35 1.77
C GLY A 38 -0.46 -26.57 1.78
N VAL A 39 -0.89 -27.77 1.41
CA VAL A 39 -2.30 -28.13 1.39
C VAL A 39 -2.78 -28.47 2.80
N MET A 40 -3.78 -27.75 3.29
CA MET A 40 -4.45 -28.01 4.55
C MET A 40 -5.81 -28.67 4.31
N LYS A 41 -6.17 -29.64 5.14
CA LYS A 41 -7.44 -30.32 5.12
C LYS A 41 -8.41 -29.67 6.11
N ALA A 42 -9.63 -29.41 5.67
CA ALA A 42 -10.77 -29.08 6.51
C ALA A 42 -11.74 -30.26 6.50
N ASP A 43 -12.19 -30.70 7.65
CA ASP A 43 -13.22 -31.71 7.80
C ASP A 43 -14.61 -31.05 7.72
N LYS A 44 -15.65 -31.85 7.46
CA LYS A 44 -17.03 -31.38 7.55
C LYS A 44 -17.30 -30.76 8.92
N GLY A 45 -17.83 -29.54 8.93
CA GLY A 45 -18.14 -28.78 10.13
C GLY A 45 -17.01 -27.85 10.57
N ASP A 46 -15.83 -27.91 9.95
CA ASP A 46 -14.77 -26.92 10.19
C ASP A 46 -15.14 -25.55 9.60
N TRP A 47 -14.61 -24.50 10.18
CA TRP A 47 -14.74 -23.17 9.65
C TRP A 47 -13.62 -22.89 8.64
N ILE A 48 -14.00 -22.30 7.50
CA ILE A 48 -13.03 -21.78 6.53
C ILE A 48 -12.95 -20.27 6.71
N ILE A 49 -11.80 -19.80 7.11
CA ILE A 49 -11.54 -18.40 7.41
C ILE A 49 -10.78 -17.78 6.25
N ARG A 50 -11.25 -16.61 5.81
CA ARG A 50 -10.49 -15.71 4.93
C ARG A 50 -9.85 -14.63 5.78
N GLY A 51 -8.52 -14.68 5.92
CA GLY A 51 -7.74 -13.72 6.66
C GLY A 51 -7.59 -12.37 5.95
N VAL A 52 -6.90 -11.44 6.61
CA VAL A 52 -6.77 -10.04 6.16
C VAL A 52 -6.02 -9.83 4.86
N LYS A 53 -5.20 -10.78 4.46
CA LYS A 53 -4.47 -10.76 3.18
C LYS A 53 -5.18 -11.57 2.09
N GLY A 54 -6.38 -12.10 2.38
CA GLY A 54 -7.13 -12.95 1.48
C GLY A 54 -6.74 -14.44 1.56
N GLU A 55 -5.81 -14.81 2.45
CA GLU A 55 -5.40 -16.18 2.70
C GLU A 55 -6.57 -16.99 3.28
N LEU A 56 -6.69 -18.26 2.85
CA LEU A 56 -7.69 -19.19 3.36
C LEU A 56 -7.03 -20.21 4.26
N TYR A 57 -7.67 -20.52 5.40
CA TYR A 57 -7.23 -21.56 6.32
C TYR A 57 -8.40 -22.17 7.10
N PRO A 58 -8.32 -23.47 7.47
CA PRO A 58 -9.34 -24.12 8.26
C PRO A 58 -9.17 -23.79 9.75
N CYS A 59 -10.30 -23.76 10.48
CA CYS A 59 -10.34 -23.60 11.92
C CYS A 59 -11.36 -24.59 12.51
N LYS A 60 -10.98 -25.26 13.59
CA LYS A 60 -11.89 -26.17 14.29
C LYS A 60 -13.00 -25.38 15.00
N PRO A 61 -14.25 -25.92 15.05
CA PRO A 61 -15.39 -25.22 15.62
C PRO A 61 -15.18 -24.71 17.03
N ASP A 62 -14.62 -25.55 17.91
CA ASP A 62 -14.31 -25.19 19.30
C ASP A 62 -13.34 -24.03 19.43
N VAL A 63 -12.31 -23.98 18.55
CA VAL A 63 -11.34 -22.87 18.49
C VAL A 63 -11.99 -21.62 17.91
N PHE A 64 -12.85 -21.80 16.88
CA PHE A 64 -13.57 -20.69 16.27
C PHE A 64 -14.49 -20.00 17.27
N ASP A 65 -15.31 -20.74 17.99
CA ASP A 65 -16.27 -20.23 18.99
C ASP A 65 -15.58 -19.50 20.14
N LEU A 66 -14.36 -19.94 20.53
CA LEU A 66 -13.54 -19.26 21.53
C LEU A 66 -12.88 -17.97 21.04
N THR A 67 -12.71 -17.84 19.72
CA THR A 67 -11.83 -16.80 19.14
C THR A 67 -12.61 -15.73 18.40
N TYR A 68 -13.78 -16.08 17.86
CA TYR A 68 -14.59 -15.24 16.99
C TYR A 68 -16.03 -15.17 17.51
N GLU A 69 -16.66 -14.06 17.31
CA GLU A 69 -18.09 -13.84 17.49
C GLU A 69 -18.69 -13.30 16.19
N GLU A 70 -19.91 -13.67 15.87
CA GLU A 70 -20.59 -13.15 14.71
C GLU A 70 -20.88 -11.66 14.93
N THR A 71 -20.34 -10.81 14.06
CA THR A 71 -20.59 -9.38 14.15
C THR A 71 -21.41 -8.93 12.96
N VAL A 72 -22.61 -8.48 13.22
CA VAL A 72 -23.51 -7.93 12.21
C VAL A 72 -23.02 -6.52 11.83
N ASN A 73 -22.61 -6.32 10.59
CA ASN A 73 -22.32 -5.03 9.92
C ASN A 73 -21.14 -4.14 10.39
N THR A 74 -20.61 -4.27 11.61
CA THR A 74 -19.46 -3.47 12.10
C THR A 74 -18.12 -3.88 11.44
N ILE A 75 -18.01 -5.11 10.98
CA ILE A 75 -16.79 -5.72 10.41
C ILE A 75 -16.29 -4.98 9.17
N ASN A 76 -17.20 -4.67 8.25
CA ASN A 76 -16.83 -3.99 7.02
C ASN A 76 -16.28 -2.57 7.25
N MET A 77 -16.74 -1.89 8.32
CA MET A 77 -16.31 -0.53 8.63
C MET A 77 -14.89 -0.48 9.19
N TYR A 78 -14.48 -1.48 9.98
CA TYR A 78 -13.10 -1.55 10.48
C TYR A 78 -12.07 -1.76 9.35
N TYR A 79 -12.40 -2.61 8.36
CA TYR A 79 -11.54 -2.77 7.17
C TYR A 79 -11.46 -1.49 6.35
N ASP A 80 -12.55 -0.77 6.20
CA ASP A 80 -12.57 0.50 5.50
C ASP A 80 -11.66 1.52 6.20
N PHE A 81 -11.66 1.55 7.54
CA PHE A 81 -10.76 2.41 8.32
C PHE A 81 -9.29 2.02 8.18
N ILE A 82 -8.95 0.71 8.18
CA ILE A 82 -7.57 0.25 7.94
C ILE A 82 -7.10 0.65 6.53
N GLN A 83 -7.95 0.47 5.53
CA GLN A 83 -7.63 0.87 4.16
C GLN A 83 -7.45 2.38 4.06
N TRP A 84 -8.31 3.15 4.72
CA TRP A 84 -8.18 4.60 4.79
C TRP A 84 -6.84 5.02 5.40
N ASP A 85 -6.50 4.51 6.59
CA ASP A 85 -5.23 4.83 7.26
C ASP A 85 -4.02 4.47 6.40
N THR A 86 -4.05 3.31 5.75
CA THR A 86 -3.00 2.87 4.82
C THR A 86 -2.84 3.85 3.65
N LEU A 87 -3.95 4.31 3.06
CA LEU A 87 -3.92 5.28 1.96
C LEU A 87 -3.41 6.65 2.40
N ILE A 88 -3.83 7.14 3.57
CA ILE A 88 -3.34 8.39 4.16
C ILE A 88 -1.82 8.33 4.36
N ASN A 89 -1.31 7.25 4.95
CA ASN A 89 0.12 7.08 5.18
C ASN A 89 0.90 7.04 3.85
N ARG A 90 0.35 6.40 2.81
CA ARG A 90 0.96 6.39 1.48
C ARG A 90 0.97 7.78 0.84
N ILE A 91 -0.13 8.51 0.89
CA ILE A 91 -0.22 9.89 0.38
C ILE A 91 0.78 10.81 1.08
N ASN A 92 0.93 10.68 2.39
CA ASN A 92 1.90 11.46 3.16
C ASN A 92 3.34 11.15 2.74
N LYS A 93 3.65 9.88 2.46
CA LYS A 93 4.97 9.48 1.94
C LYS A 93 5.21 10.04 0.53
N ILE A 94 4.24 9.93 -0.36
CA ILE A 94 4.30 10.50 -1.72
C ILE A 94 4.48 12.02 -1.66
N SER A 95 3.74 12.70 -0.78
CA SER A 95 3.82 14.15 -0.63
C SER A 95 5.20 14.62 -0.19
N ARG A 96 5.84 13.92 0.74
CA ARG A 96 7.22 14.20 1.15
C ARG A 96 8.19 13.99 -0.02
N ARG A 97 8.07 12.88 -0.75
CA ARG A 97 8.95 12.61 -1.89
C ARG A 97 8.79 13.65 -3.01
N LEU A 98 7.57 14.14 -3.24
CA LEU A 98 7.33 15.22 -4.21
C LEU A 98 8.04 16.53 -3.83
N ILE A 99 8.10 16.87 -2.55
CA ILE A 99 8.84 18.04 -2.06
C ILE A 99 10.36 17.83 -2.28
N GLU A 100 10.88 16.66 -1.90
CA GLU A 100 12.28 16.31 -2.12
C GLU A 100 12.68 16.41 -3.59
N ILE A 101 11.84 15.91 -4.51
CA ILE A 101 12.08 15.99 -5.96
C ILE A 101 12.10 17.46 -6.43
N GLU A 102 11.21 18.31 -5.92
CA GLU A 102 11.17 19.73 -6.27
C GLU A 102 12.50 20.42 -5.87
N GLU A 103 12.93 20.24 -4.63
CA GLU A 103 14.18 20.79 -4.12
C GLU A 103 15.40 20.25 -4.88
N GLU A 104 15.41 18.95 -5.19
CA GLU A 104 16.46 18.31 -5.96
C GLU A 104 16.51 18.85 -7.40
N TYR A 105 15.34 19.03 -8.03
CA TYR A 105 15.24 19.58 -9.38
C TYR A 105 15.72 21.01 -9.45
N GLU A 106 15.31 21.88 -8.52
CA GLU A 106 15.74 23.27 -8.45
C GLU A 106 17.28 23.36 -8.29
N THR A 107 17.85 22.63 -7.31
CA THR A 107 19.27 22.62 -7.05
C THR A 107 20.10 22.15 -8.25
N LYS A 108 19.72 21.00 -8.83
CA LYS A 108 20.42 20.43 -9.99
C LYS A 108 20.23 21.28 -11.25
N SER A 109 19.07 21.89 -11.43
CA SER A 109 18.77 22.75 -12.58
C SER A 109 19.67 23.99 -12.60
N GLU A 110 19.85 24.66 -11.44
CA GLU A 110 20.73 25.81 -11.32
C GLU A 110 22.21 25.44 -11.60
N GLN A 111 22.64 24.31 -11.01
CA GLN A 111 24.00 23.79 -11.24
C GLN A 111 24.23 23.49 -12.72
N LEU A 112 23.34 22.71 -13.35
CA LEU A 112 23.43 22.34 -14.77
C LEU A 112 23.37 23.55 -15.72
N LEU A 113 22.55 24.56 -15.42
CA LEU A 113 22.48 25.79 -16.19
C LEU A 113 23.83 26.58 -16.13
N THR A 114 24.51 26.51 -15.00
CA THR A 114 25.82 27.14 -14.83
C THR A 114 26.90 26.35 -15.60
N GLU A 115 26.93 25.05 -15.44
CA GLU A 115 27.84 24.14 -16.15
C GLU A 115 27.66 24.19 -17.65
N ALA A 116 26.42 24.24 -18.14
CA ALA A 116 26.08 24.28 -19.57
C ALA A 116 26.65 25.50 -20.32
N ARG A 117 27.10 26.54 -19.61
CA ARG A 117 27.76 27.72 -20.22
C ARG A 117 29.15 27.40 -20.74
N THR A 118 29.83 26.44 -20.11
CA THR A 118 31.26 26.16 -20.35
C THR A 118 31.56 24.69 -20.57
N ILE A 119 30.53 23.83 -20.62
CA ILE A 119 30.71 22.36 -20.74
C ILE A 119 31.33 22.01 -22.10
N LYS A 120 32.41 21.26 -22.03
CA LYS A 120 33.14 20.78 -23.23
C LYS A 120 33.33 19.28 -23.14
N ASP A 121 33.43 18.65 -24.32
CA ASP A 121 33.83 17.25 -24.41
C ASP A 121 35.36 17.08 -24.23
N ASN A 122 35.84 15.83 -24.33
CA ASN A 122 37.25 15.49 -24.20
C ASN A 122 38.16 16.15 -25.28
N ASP A 123 37.58 16.56 -26.39
CA ASP A 123 38.25 17.24 -27.50
C ASP A 123 38.17 18.77 -27.41
N GLY A 124 37.54 19.28 -26.29
CA GLY A 124 37.40 20.72 -26.05
C GLY A 124 36.26 21.39 -26.81
N LYS A 125 35.37 20.63 -27.46
CA LYS A 125 34.21 21.16 -28.18
C LYS A 125 33.03 21.42 -27.23
N ASP A 126 32.26 22.46 -27.49
CA ASP A 126 31.07 22.82 -26.75
C ASP A 126 29.96 21.80 -27.02
N ILE A 127 29.63 20.99 -26.01
CA ILE A 127 28.63 19.90 -26.09
C ILE A 127 27.24 20.46 -26.41
N ILE A 128 26.86 21.58 -25.85
CA ILE A 128 25.55 22.21 -26.08
C ILE A 128 25.43 22.69 -27.51
N LYS A 129 26.48 23.33 -28.03
CA LYS A 129 26.53 23.83 -29.41
C LYS A 129 26.46 22.66 -30.41
N GLU A 130 27.17 21.58 -30.14
CA GLU A 130 27.20 20.41 -31.03
C GLU A 130 25.84 19.69 -31.06
N LYS A 131 25.24 19.46 -29.88
CA LYS A 131 23.98 18.72 -29.76
C LYS A 131 22.74 19.54 -30.19
N TYR A 132 22.72 20.84 -29.95
CA TYR A 132 21.54 21.68 -30.17
C TYR A 132 21.73 22.81 -31.20
N GLY A 133 22.88 22.86 -31.88
CA GLY A 133 23.17 23.86 -32.91
C GLY A 133 23.54 25.24 -32.37
N GLY A 134 23.67 25.43 -31.07
CA GLY A 134 24.07 26.68 -30.42
C GLY A 134 24.06 26.58 -28.91
N ASN A 135 24.84 27.44 -28.23
CA ASN A 135 24.84 27.54 -26.76
C ASN A 135 24.22 28.86 -26.33
N ASN A 136 22.90 28.88 -26.24
CA ASN A 136 22.08 29.99 -25.78
C ASN A 136 21.11 29.55 -24.67
N ASP A 137 20.36 30.48 -24.07
CA ASP A 137 19.49 30.14 -22.94
C ASP A 137 18.44 29.08 -23.29
N LYS A 138 17.91 29.06 -24.50
CA LYS A 138 16.92 28.07 -24.95
C LYS A 138 17.53 26.68 -25.02
N THR A 139 18.72 26.54 -25.61
CA THR A 139 19.41 25.25 -25.77
C THR A 139 19.94 24.73 -24.44
N ARG A 140 20.40 25.60 -23.53
CA ARG A 140 20.77 25.23 -22.16
C ARG A 140 19.59 24.71 -21.35
N LYS A 141 18.44 25.37 -21.42
CA LYS A 141 17.22 24.87 -20.76
C LYS A 141 16.83 23.49 -21.29
N LYS A 142 16.86 23.28 -22.59
CA LYS A 142 16.57 21.98 -23.19
C LYS A 142 17.53 20.90 -22.72
N TYR A 143 18.82 21.21 -22.58
CA TYR A 143 19.80 20.30 -22.00
C TYR A 143 19.46 19.90 -20.56
N VAL A 144 19.08 20.88 -19.73
CA VAL A 144 18.66 20.62 -18.33
C VAL A 144 17.40 19.75 -18.29
N GLU A 145 16.39 20.07 -19.10
CA GLU A 145 15.14 19.29 -19.18
C GLU A 145 15.40 17.83 -19.59
N GLU A 146 16.25 17.60 -20.58
CA GLU A 146 16.63 16.24 -20.99
C GLU A 146 17.47 15.51 -19.91
N THR A 147 18.37 16.23 -19.23
CA THR A 147 19.23 15.63 -18.20
C THR A 147 18.44 15.27 -16.92
N LEU A 148 17.41 16.07 -16.59
CA LEU A 148 16.57 15.86 -15.41
C LEU A 148 15.26 15.14 -15.74
N LYS A 149 15.17 14.53 -16.92
CA LYS A 149 13.93 13.88 -17.37
C LYS A 149 13.45 12.80 -16.41
N GLU A 150 14.33 11.97 -15.87
CA GLU A 150 13.97 10.91 -14.92
C GLU A 150 13.29 11.46 -13.67
N LEU A 151 13.79 12.57 -13.10
CA LEU A 151 13.14 13.25 -11.97
C LEU A 151 11.78 13.81 -12.33
N THR A 152 11.63 14.33 -13.55
CA THR A 152 10.36 14.86 -14.04
C THR A 152 9.34 13.74 -14.24
N ASP A 153 9.77 12.60 -14.78
CA ASP A 153 8.95 11.42 -15.01
C ASP A 153 8.52 10.82 -13.65
N GLU A 154 9.43 10.67 -12.69
CA GLU A 154 9.11 10.23 -11.31
C GLU A 154 8.09 11.16 -10.65
N LYS A 155 8.28 12.48 -10.77
CA LYS A 155 7.34 13.48 -10.24
C LYS A 155 5.94 13.32 -10.82
N GLN A 156 5.85 13.09 -12.14
CA GLN A 156 4.57 12.92 -12.82
C GLN A 156 3.86 11.63 -12.38
N GLU A 157 4.59 10.52 -12.26
CA GLU A 157 4.05 9.24 -11.81
C GLU A 157 3.52 9.34 -10.38
N LEU A 158 4.29 9.94 -9.47
CA LEU A 158 3.87 10.14 -8.08
C LEU A 158 2.63 11.05 -7.95
N LYS A 159 2.50 12.08 -8.80
CA LYS A 159 1.30 12.93 -8.84
C LYS A 159 0.07 12.11 -9.25
N LEU A 160 0.17 11.29 -10.29
CA LEU A 160 -0.93 10.42 -10.74
C LEU A 160 -1.34 9.43 -9.65
N GLN A 161 -0.36 8.79 -8.98
CA GLN A 161 -0.62 7.86 -7.89
C GLN A 161 -1.31 8.57 -6.71
N LYS A 162 -0.87 9.77 -6.35
CA LYS A 162 -1.50 10.58 -5.30
C LYS A 162 -2.96 10.93 -5.62
N GLU A 163 -3.24 11.29 -6.88
CA GLU A 163 -4.61 11.58 -7.33
C GLU A 163 -5.50 10.34 -7.27
N GLU A 164 -5.00 9.17 -7.66
CA GLU A 164 -5.73 7.91 -7.56
C GLU A 164 -6.05 7.56 -6.11
N ASP A 165 -5.08 7.68 -5.21
CA ASP A 165 -5.26 7.42 -3.79
C ASP A 165 -6.27 8.40 -3.14
N ASN A 166 -6.26 9.67 -3.54
CA ASN A 166 -7.25 10.66 -3.10
C ASN A 166 -8.68 10.30 -3.57
N ARG A 167 -8.83 9.80 -4.81
CA ARG A 167 -10.12 9.30 -5.29
C ARG A 167 -10.61 8.10 -4.48
N ARG A 168 -9.71 7.17 -4.14
CA ARG A 168 -10.02 6.01 -3.28
C ARG A 168 -10.44 6.43 -1.88
N ILE A 169 -9.73 7.37 -1.26
CA ILE A 169 -10.11 7.94 0.05
C ILE A 169 -11.50 8.56 0.00
N SER A 170 -11.80 9.34 -1.02
CA SER A 170 -13.10 9.98 -1.19
C SER A 170 -14.23 8.95 -1.37
N PHE A 171 -13.96 7.84 -2.04
CA PHE A 171 -14.89 6.71 -2.13
C PHE A 171 -15.10 6.03 -0.79
N LEU A 172 -14.03 5.66 -0.09
CA LEU A 172 -14.08 5.01 1.23
C LEU A 172 -14.83 5.87 2.25
N LYS A 173 -14.61 7.18 2.24
CA LYS A 173 -15.34 8.10 3.09
C LYS A 173 -16.86 7.97 2.91
N ARG A 174 -17.33 8.01 1.66
CA ARG A 174 -18.76 7.86 1.36
C ARG A 174 -19.31 6.50 1.81
N VAL A 175 -18.54 5.43 1.64
CA VAL A 175 -18.91 4.07 2.10
C VAL A 175 -19.05 4.03 3.61
N ILE A 176 -18.09 4.62 4.33
CA ILE A 176 -18.11 4.68 5.80
C ILE A 176 -19.31 5.50 6.28
N ASP A 177 -19.53 6.68 5.70
CA ASP A 177 -20.66 7.55 6.07
C ASP A 177 -22.01 6.84 5.86
N MET A 178 -22.17 6.13 4.74
CA MET A 178 -23.37 5.32 4.47
C MET A 178 -23.56 4.19 5.48
N LYS A 179 -22.48 3.50 5.87
CA LYS A 179 -22.54 2.43 6.87
C LYS A 179 -22.89 2.97 8.25
N ILE A 180 -22.39 4.13 8.63
CA ILE A 180 -22.73 4.82 9.87
C ILE A 180 -24.25 5.15 9.91
N GLU A 181 -24.80 5.64 8.79
CA GLU A 181 -26.23 5.92 8.70
C GLU A 181 -27.09 4.66 8.85
N LEU A 182 -26.71 3.56 8.20
CA LEU A 182 -27.40 2.28 8.33
C LEU A 182 -27.41 1.78 9.78
N LEU A 183 -26.28 1.86 10.49
CA LEU A 183 -26.19 1.47 11.90
C LEU A 183 -27.08 2.32 12.81
N ARG A 184 -27.28 3.60 12.51
CA ARG A 184 -28.21 4.46 13.26
C ARG A 184 -29.66 4.04 13.04
N TYR A 185 -30.02 3.72 11.80
CA TYR A 185 -31.38 3.30 11.46
C TYR A 185 -31.75 1.97 12.13
N ASP A 186 -30.86 0.98 12.13
CA ASP A 186 -31.06 -0.32 12.77
C ASP A 186 -31.19 -0.19 14.30
N GLY A 187 -30.50 0.78 14.92
CA GLY A 187 -30.60 1.07 16.36
C GLY A 187 -31.92 1.72 16.78
N GLU A 188 -32.59 2.47 15.89
CA GLU A 188 -33.88 3.11 16.17
C GLU A 188 -35.08 2.16 15.99
N THR A 189 -34.92 1.07 15.21
CA THR A 189 -35.97 0.07 14.98
C THR A 189 -35.98 -1.06 16.01
N SER A 190 -35.04 -1.08 16.95
CA SER A 190 -34.88 -2.13 17.97
C SER A 190 -35.41 -1.69 19.37
N LEU A 191 -36.13 -0.58 19.48
CA LEU A 191 -36.86 -0.09 20.66
C LEU A 191 -38.38 -0.20 20.42
#